data_eff33267983752f2d855d1d2ed0cc32f
#
_entry.id   eff33267983752f2d855d1d2ed0cc32f
#
_cell.length_a   1.000
_cell.length_b   1.000
_cell.length_c   1.000
_cell.angle_alpha   90.00
_cell.angle_beta   90.00
_cell.angle_gamma   90.00
#
_symmetry.space_group_name_H-M   'P 1'
#
loop_
_entity.id
_entity.type
_entity.pdbx_description
1 polymer ?
#
loop_
_entity_poly.entity_id
_entity_poly.type
_entity_poly.pdbx_seq_one_letter_code
_entity_poly.pdbx_strand_id
1 'polypeptide(L)'
;VEGMKAAALDVDQACAALIKDLKQRGLLQDTLILWGGEFGRTPMGQGTGRDHHILGFSVALAGGGIKPGMYGSTDDLGYRAVENPVSVHDLHATMLALMGIDHTRMTVKFQGLDARLTSVAGNILKPIML
;
A
#
# COMPACT_ATOMS: atom_id res chain seq x y z
N VAL A 1 -16.62 -14.74 11.28
CA VAL A 1 -16.61 -15.09 9.85
C VAL A 1 -17.70 -14.34 9.09
N GLU A 2 -18.93 -14.20 9.64
CA GLU A 2 -20.02 -13.50 8.94
C GLU A 2 -19.77 -12.00 8.77
N GLY A 3 -19.24 -11.31 9.78
CA GLY A 3 -18.88 -9.90 9.67
C GLY A 3 -17.83 -9.62 8.58
N MET A 4 -16.88 -10.54 8.36
CA MET A 4 -15.92 -10.42 7.28
C MET A 4 -16.59 -10.58 5.90
N LYS A 5 -17.54 -11.51 5.78
CA LYS A 5 -18.29 -11.69 4.51
C LYS A 5 -19.06 -10.44 4.15
N ALA A 6 -19.74 -9.83 5.11
CA ALA A 6 -20.49 -8.59 4.89
C ALA A 6 -19.57 -7.47 4.42
N ALA A 7 -18.47 -7.21 5.15
CA ALA A 7 -17.51 -6.18 4.78
C ALA A 7 -16.83 -6.45 3.42
N ALA A 8 -16.55 -7.71 3.10
CA ALA A 8 -15.99 -8.07 1.80
C ALA A 8 -16.99 -7.84 0.66
N LEU A 9 -18.26 -8.14 0.84
CA LEU A 9 -19.32 -7.89 -0.14
C LEU A 9 -19.50 -6.40 -0.43
N ASP A 10 -19.34 -5.55 0.58
CA ASP A 10 -19.46 -4.09 0.43
C ASP A 10 -18.36 -3.49 -0.46
N VAL A 11 -17.16 -4.06 -0.44
CA VAL A 11 -16.00 -3.47 -1.14
C VAL A 11 -15.59 -4.22 -2.41
N ASP A 12 -15.79 -5.52 -2.48
CA ASP A 12 -15.26 -6.38 -3.56
C ASP A 12 -15.77 -5.95 -4.94
N GLN A 13 -17.07 -5.85 -5.12
CA GLN A 13 -17.69 -5.48 -6.38
C GLN A 13 -17.30 -4.05 -6.81
N ALA A 14 -17.26 -3.11 -5.86
CA ALA A 14 -16.90 -1.72 -6.13
C ALA A 14 -15.44 -1.59 -6.56
N CYS A 15 -14.51 -2.25 -5.86
CA CYS A 15 -13.09 -2.26 -6.21
C CYS A 15 -12.84 -2.90 -7.58
N ALA A 16 -13.48 -4.05 -7.85
CA ALA A 16 -13.37 -4.73 -9.13
C ALA A 16 -13.94 -3.87 -10.29
N ALA A 17 -15.07 -3.20 -10.06
CA ALA A 17 -15.70 -2.33 -11.04
C ALA A 17 -14.81 -1.10 -11.33
N LEU A 18 -14.23 -0.47 -10.32
CA LEU A 18 -13.33 0.66 -10.49
C LEU A 18 -12.13 0.30 -11.40
N ILE A 19 -11.46 -0.81 -11.12
CA ILE A 19 -10.29 -1.23 -11.91
C ILE A 19 -10.70 -1.55 -13.35
N LYS A 20 -11.82 -2.25 -13.56
CA LYS A 20 -12.34 -2.58 -14.89
C LYS A 20 -12.72 -1.32 -15.68
N ASP A 21 -13.41 -0.38 -15.06
CA ASP A 21 -13.84 0.87 -15.69
C ASP A 21 -12.63 1.72 -16.10
N LEU A 22 -11.67 1.93 -15.20
CA LEU A 22 -10.43 2.65 -15.52
C LEU A 22 -9.67 1.99 -16.67
N LYS A 23 -9.60 0.65 -16.68
CA LYS A 23 -8.96 -0.10 -17.76
C LYS A 23 -9.69 0.07 -19.09
N GLN A 24 -11.02 -0.02 -19.12
CA GLN A 24 -11.83 0.14 -20.31
C GLN A 24 -11.74 1.54 -20.90
N ARG A 25 -11.62 2.54 -20.05
CA ARG A 25 -11.46 3.96 -20.47
C ARG A 25 -10.03 4.33 -20.84
N GLY A 26 -9.06 3.43 -20.67
CA GLY A 26 -7.64 3.76 -20.89
C GLY A 26 -7.03 4.65 -19.81
N LEU A 27 -7.70 4.83 -18.68
CA LEU A 27 -7.26 5.71 -17.58
C LEU A 27 -6.37 5.02 -16.56
N LEU A 28 -6.34 3.68 -16.55
CA LEU A 28 -5.58 2.91 -15.55
C LEU A 28 -4.07 3.17 -15.64
N GLN A 29 -3.56 3.52 -16.82
CA GLN A 29 -2.14 3.81 -17.01
C GLN A 29 -1.69 5.08 -16.27
N ASP A 30 -2.60 6.06 -16.15
CA ASP A 30 -2.34 7.34 -15.51
C ASP A 30 -2.96 7.45 -14.10
N THR A 31 -3.53 6.35 -13.60
CA THR A 31 -4.18 6.30 -12.29
C THR A 31 -3.53 5.24 -11.42
N LEU A 32 -2.88 5.66 -10.34
CA LEU A 32 -2.36 4.76 -9.33
C LEU A 32 -3.45 4.42 -8.32
N ILE A 33 -3.76 3.14 -8.18
CA ILE A 33 -4.70 2.60 -7.19
C ILE A 33 -3.88 1.92 -6.10
N LEU A 34 -4.13 2.30 -4.85
CA LEU A 34 -3.65 1.61 -3.66
C LEU A 34 -4.85 1.00 -2.93
N TRP A 35 -4.77 -0.29 -2.64
CA TRP A 35 -5.72 -1.00 -1.80
C TRP A 35 -4.99 -1.63 -0.62
N GLY A 36 -5.45 -1.34 0.60
CA GLY A 36 -4.82 -1.86 1.81
C GLY A 36 -5.61 -1.49 3.06
N GLY A 37 -5.24 -2.11 4.16
CA GLY A 37 -5.65 -1.68 5.49
C GLY A 37 -4.65 -0.71 6.09
N GLU A 38 -5.01 -0.14 7.25
CA GLU A 38 -4.16 0.79 8.01
C GLU A 38 -2.92 0.10 8.62
N PHE A 39 -3.06 -1.19 8.94
CA PHE A 39 -2.01 -2.12 9.39
C PHE A 39 -2.50 -3.57 9.18
N GLY A 40 -1.69 -4.54 9.58
CA GLY A 40 -2.03 -5.95 9.53
C GLY A 40 -2.74 -6.46 10.78
N ARG A 41 -2.93 -7.77 10.84
CA ARG A 41 -3.49 -8.48 11.98
C ARG A 41 -2.55 -9.61 12.40
N THR A 42 -2.40 -9.81 13.72
CA THR A 42 -1.59 -10.92 14.22
C THR A 42 -2.21 -12.28 13.84
N PRO A 43 -1.43 -13.35 13.73
CA PRO A 43 -1.97 -14.70 13.63
C PRO A 43 -2.68 -15.15 14.90
N MET A 44 -2.51 -14.42 16.00
CA MET A 44 -3.10 -14.73 17.32
C MET A 44 -4.51 -14.14 17.43
N GLY A 45 -5.36 -14.83 18.18
CA GLY A 45 -6.73 -14.38 18.45
C GLY A 45 -6.77 -13.26 19.49
N GLN A 46 -7.72 -12.35 19.32
CA GLN A 46 -8.10 -11.34 20.30
C GLN A 46 -9.63 -11.20 20.28
N GLY A 47 -10.29 -11.55 21.37
CA GLY A 47 -11.75 -11.60 21.42
C GLY A 47 -12.31 -12.54 20.34
N THR A 48 -13.14 -12.00 19.43
CA THR A 48 -13.71 -12.75 18.30
C THR A 48 -12.91 -12.58 17.00
N GLY A 49 -11.79 -11.87 17.02
CA GLY A 49 -10.97 -11.54 15.86
C GLY A 49 -9.47 -11.73 16.09
N ARG A 50 -8.68 -10.87 15.48
CA ARG A 50 -7.22 -10.81 15.58
C ARG A 50 -6.78 -9.44 16.05
N ASP A 51 -5.69 -9.37 16.78
CA ASP A 51 -5.11 -8.12 17.25
C ASP A 51 -4.47 -7.30 16.12
N HIS A 52 -4.30 -6.01 16.36
CA HIS A 52 -3.58 -5.08 15.47
C HIS A 52 -2.12 -5.46 15.38
N HIS A 53 -1.54 -5.34 14.18
CA HIS A 53 -0.15 -5.72 13.95
C HIS A 53 0.50 -4.90 12.85
N ILE A 54 1.66 -4.33 13.17
CA ILE A 54 2.40 -3.44 12.27
C ILE A 54 3.62 -4.08 11.61
N LEU A 55 4.01 -5.30 12.04
CA LEU A 55 5.27 -5.92 11.61
C LEU A 55 5.16 -6.73 10.30
N GLY A 56 3.95 -6.93 9.81
CA GLY A 56 3.73 -7.60 8.53
C GLY A 56 2.28 -7.42 8.07
N PHE A 57 2.10 -6.86 6.88
CA PHE A 57 0.82 -6.78 6.18
C PHE A 57 1.06 -6.56 4.69
N SER A 58 0.05 -6.82 3.90
CA SER A 58 0.12 -6.68 2.45
C SER A 58 -0.73 -5.52 1.96
N VAL A 59 -0.27 -4.88 0.91
CA VAL A 59 -1.04 -3.91 0.14
C VAL A 59 -1.04 -4.33 -1.33
N ALA A 60 -2.06 -3.95 -2.08
CA ALA A 60 -2.10 -4.14 -3.52
C ALA A 60 -2.00 -2.78 -4.22
N LEU A 61 -1.25 -2.75 -5.31
CA LEU A 61 -1.09 -1.59 -6.18
C LEU A 61 -1.51 -1.97 -7.60
N ALA A 62 -2.18 -1.05 -8.29
CA ALA A 62 -2.56 -1.25 -9.69
C ALA A 62 -2.48 0.05 -10.48
N GLY A 63 -2.15 -0.04 -11.76
CA GLY A 63 -2.05 1.10 -12.66
C GLY A 63 -0.87 2.02 -12.38
N GLY A 64 -0.91 3.24 -12.89
CA GLY A 64 0.03 4.32 -12.59
C GLY A 64 1.52 3.97 -12.70
N GLY A 65 1.92 3.12 -13.66
CA GLY A 65 3.32 2.72 -13.82
C GLY A 65 3.78 1.57 -12.90
N ILE A 66 2.84 0.85 -12.25
CA ILE A 66 3.15 -0.34 -11.45
C ILE A 66 3.31 -1.57 -12.33
N LYS A 67 4.38 -2.30 -12.11
CA LYS A 67 4.70 -3.58 -12.76
C LYS A 67 3.92 -4.72 -12.09
N PRO A 68 3.24 -5.58 -12.86
CA PRO A 68 2.59 -6.74 -12.29
C PRO A 68 3.58 -7.69 -11.60
N GLY A 69 3.21 -8.22 -10.44
CA GLY A 69 4.02 -9.18 -9.70
C GLY A 69 3.82 -9.10 -8.20
N MET A 70 4.58 -9.89 -7.48
CA MET A 70 4.66 -9.85 -6.02
C MET A 70 6.03 -9.34 -5.60
N TYR A 71 6.08 -8.57 -4.53
CA TYR A 71 7.31 -8.02 -3.97
C TYR A 71 7.31 -8.17 -2.46
N GLY A 72 8.30 -8.89 -1.97
CA GLY A 72 8.41 -9.21 -0.56
C GLY A 72 7.55 -10.40 -0.13
N SER A 73 7.87 -10.94 1.02
CA SER A 73 7.11 -12.01 1.67
C SER A 73 7.14 -11.88 3.19
N THR A 74 6.19 -12.56 3.83
CA THR A 74 6.17 -12.74 5.28
C THR A 74 6.80 -14.07 5.68
N ASP A 75 7.06 -14.25 6.97
CA ASP A 75 7.31 -15.57 7.54
C ASP A 75 6.09 -16.49 7.39
N ASP A 76 6.28 -17.78 7.69
CA ASP A 76 5.24 -18.81 7.50
C ASP A 76 3.95 -18.57 8.31
N LEU A 77 4.04 -17.79 9.37
CA LEU A 77 2.89 -17.41 10.20
C LEU A 77 2.23 -16.09 9.76
N GLY A 78 2.83 -15.36 8.81
CA GLY A 78 2.38 -14.03 8.45
C GLY A 78 2.61 -13.00 9.55
N TYR A 79 3.58 -13.25 10.45
CA TYR A 79 3.84 -12.38 11.59
C TYR A 79 4.79 -11.24 11.26
N ARG A 80 5.84 -11.48 10.47
CA ARG A 80 6.82 -10.45 10.09
C ARG A 80 7.07 -10.44 8.59
N ALA A 81 7.29 -9.26 8.04
CA ALA A 81 7.90 -9.15 6.72
C ALA A 81 9.37 -9.56 6.83
N VAL A 82 9.79 -10.57 6.08
CA VAL A 82 11.14 -11.17 6.15
C VAL A 82 11.92 -11.03 4.86
N GLU A 83 11.26 -10.97 3.72
CA GLU A 83 11.88 -10.76 2.42
C GLU A 83 11.47 -9.40 1.86
N ASN A 84 12.45 -8.60 1.45
CA ASN A 84 12.24 -7.26 0.90
C ASN A 84 11.21 -6.44 1.72
N PRO A 85 11.41 -6.25 3.02
CA PRO A 85 10.46 -5.52 3.84
C PRO A 85 10.32 -4.07 3.35
N VAL A 86 9.10 -3.59 3.27
CA VAL A 86 8.76 -2.25 2.80
C VAL A 86 8.20 -1.43 3.96
N SER A 87 8.79 -0.29 4.24
CA SER A 87 8.23 0.66 5.20
C SER A 87 7.13 1.51 4.55
N VAL A 88 6.28 2.10 5.38
CA VAL A 88 5.27 3.08 4.91
C VAL A 88 5.95 4.27 4.20
N HIS A 89 7.15 4.66 4.66
CA HIS A 89 7.92 5.72 4.02
C HIS A 89 8.40 5.33 2.61
N ASP A 90 8.80 4.06 2.40
CA ASP A 90 9.20 3.55 1.09
C ASP A 90 8.00 3.51 0.13
N LEU A 91 6.83 3.10 0.63
CA LEU A 91 5.60 3.13 -0.13
C LEU A 91 5.26 4.56 -0.58
N HIS A 92 5.26 5.52 0.34
CA HIS A 92 5.01 6.92 0.02
C HIS A 92 6.05 7.52 -0.93
N ALA A 93 7.34 7.23 -0.74
CA ALA A 93 8.40 7.66 -1.66
C ALA A 93 8.17 7.12 -3.07
N THR A 94 7.74 5.85 -3.19
CA THR A 94 7.44 5.21 -4.47
C THR A 94 6.21 5.82 -5.13
N MET A 95 5.14 6.06 -4.37
CA MET A 95 3.93 6.73 -4.88
C MET A 95 4.24 8.13 -5.42
N LEU A 96 5.04 8.92 -4.67
CA LEU A 96 5.48 10.25 -5.11
C LEU A 96 6.33 10.18 -6.38
N ALA A 97 7.26 9.21 -6.46
CA ALA A 97 8.07 9.00 -7.64
C ALA A 97 7.23 8.65 -8.88
N LEU A 98 6.22 7.79 -8.73
CA LEU A 98 5.27 7.45 -9.80
C LEU A 98 4.47 8.66 -10.28
N MET A 99 4.21 9.63 -9.41
CA MET A 99 3.59 10.92 -9.75
C MET A 99 4.58 11.95 -10.30
N GLY A 100 5.86 11.58 -10.50
CA GLY A 100 6.91 12.50 -10.98
C GLY A 100 7.41 13.48 -9.91
N ILE A 101 7.12 13.23 -8.64
CA ILE A 101 7.49 14.08 -7.51
C ILE A 101 8.73 13.53 -6.82
N ASP A 102 9.77 14.34 -6.70
CA ASP A 102 10.93 14.01 -5.87
C ASP A 102 10.58 14.21 -4.39
N HIS A 103 10.37 13.12 -3.68
CA HIS A 103 10.00 13.12 -2.27
C HIS A 103 11.04 13.76 -1.35
N THR A 104 12.31 13.84 -1.80
CA THR A 104 13.39 14.44 -1.00
C THR A 104 13.35 15.96 -1.04
N ARG A 105 12.74 16.54 -2.07
CA ARG A 105 12.58 17.97 -2.30
C ARG A 105 11.21 18.49 -1.94
N MET A 106 10.20 17.61 -1.85
CA MET A 106 8.86 17.99 -1.46
C MET A 106 8.78 18.21 0.04
N THR A 107 8.57 19.46 0.44
CA THR A 107 8.41 19.85 1.84
C THR A 107 7.09 20.56 2.07
N VAL A 108 6.57 20.42 3.28
CA VAL A 108 5.39 21.14 3.78
C VAL A 108 5.80 21.91 5.03
N LYS A 109 5.42 23.18 5.13
CA LYS A 109 5.68 23.95 6.35
C LYS A 109 4.77 23.45 7.48
N PHE A 110 5.39 22.93 8.53
CA PHE A 110 4.71 22.50 9.73
C PHE A 110 5.43 23.08 10.95
N GLN A 111 4.72 23.88 11.75
CA GLN A 111 5.26 24.55 12.95
C GLN A 111 6.58 25.32 12.68
N GLY A 112 6.68 25.96 11.52
CA GLY A 112 7.85 26.75 11.15
C GLY A 112 9.03 25.96 10.55
N LEU A 113 8.92 24.63 10.46
CA LEU A 113 9.93 23.76 9.85
C LEU A 113 9.45 23.26 8.48
N ASP A 114 10.38 23.15 7.54
CA ASP A 114 10.14 22.48 6.26
C ASP A 114 10.24 20.96 6.46
N ALA A 115 9.09 20.31 6.64
CA ALA A 115 8.99 18.87 6.87
C ALA A 115 8.75 18.11 5.56
N ARG A 116 9.51 17.05 5.31
CA ARG A 116 9.25 16.11 4.21
C ARG A 116 8.21 15.08 4.62
N LEU A 117 7.32 14.67 3.70
CA LEU A 117 6.33 13.60 3.94
C LEU A 117 6.97 12.28 4.33
N THR A 118 8.14 11.98 3.77
CA THR A 118 8.89 10.76 4.05
C THR A 118 9.91 10.93 5.19
N SER A 119 9.92 12.07 5.87
CA SER A 119 10.89 12.41 6.91
C SER A 119 12.34 12.24 6.39
N VAL A 120 13.18 11.53 7.13
CA VAL A 120 14.57 11.20 6.74
C VAL A 120 14.70 9.84 6.05
N ALA A 121 13.58 9.13 5.86
CA ALA A 121 13.50 7.79 5.29
C ALA A 121 12.84 7.81 3.89
N GLY A 122 12.56 6.63 3.36
CA GLY A 122 11.87 6.43 2.10
C GLY A 122 12.82 6.08 0.95
N ASN A 123 12.81 4.82 0.58
CA ASN A 123 13.49 4.31 -0.60
C ASN A 123 12.47 4.04 -1.71
N ILE A 124 12.75 4.50 -2.91
CA ILE A 124 11.90 4.22 -4.06
C ILE A 124 12.04 2.75 -4.45
N LEU A 125 10.94 2.04 -4.52
CA LEU A 125 10.87 0.60 -4.84
C LEU A 125 10.94 0.39 -6.36
N LYS A 126 12.07 0.66 -6.97
CA LYS A 126 12.29 0.50 -8.41
C LYS A 126 11.89 -0.86 -8.99
N PRO A 127 12.06 -2.00 -8.27
CA PRO A 127 11.67 -3.32 -8.81
C PRO A 127 10.19 -3.47 -9.14
N ILE A 128 9.29 -2.68 -8.54
CA ILE A 128 7.84 -2.73 -8.79
C ILE A 128 7.36 -1.67 -9.80
N MET A 129 8.26 -0.85 -10.33
CA MET A 129 7.95 0.20 -11.31
C MET A 129 8.25 -0.28 -12.74
N LEU A 130 7.44 0.17 -13.73
CA LEU A 130 7.64 -0.06 -15.17
C LEU A 130 8.87 0.70 -15.70
#